data_1a9732b4ea9cde1adc55c786ad4b3c66
#
_entry.id   1a9732b4ea9cde1adc55c786ad4b3c66
#
_cell.length_a   1.000
_cell.length_b   1.000
_cell.length_c   1.000
_cell.angle_alpha   90.00
_cell.angle_beta   90.00
_cell.angle_gamma   90.00
#
_symmetry.space_group_name_H-M   'P 1'
#
loop_
_entity.id
_entity.type
_entity.pdbx_description
1 polymer ?
#
loop_
_entity_poly.entity_id
_entity_poly.type
_entity_poly.pdbx_seq_one_letter_code
_entity_poly.pdbx_strand_id
1 'polypeptide(L)'
;MRSVRQRRTATVAALLAVVALVAAGCGGSDNSGDKATGGQDAPGADALDKATGVTKVTFWHGMKGANGEAVDKLVKAFNTANAGKIEVTAVYQGDYDDTITKYKTSVQQGNTPSVVQIYDIGSRFMIDSKQTVPVQSFADKDGYTLDSIEPNIANYYSIDGKLNSMPFNTSMPLLYINKEAFVKAGLDPNKPPTNLDEIMAAAKKLTIKQGGKTVQYGFNAAIYGWFLEQLIAQSGTTYCDNENGRKDLATKVNFDGEQGVKIATWYQQMVKDGYMPNTGKKTDDAQAVFKSGTSAMHLESTGSLRGYINAAKGKFTVLTAPFPKLSAADTGGPIIGGASLWVDGPGHSDAEKRASWEFVKFASSPEQQAAWHTGTGYFPINSKALDLPADKAWVAQYPQFTTAITQLHNTKPSNASSGCILGVMPQARKAAEDGLEKAVLGTDPQKAMTDAAASIKPQIDQYNKTVKK
;
A
#
# COMPACT_ATOMS: atom_id res chain seq x y z
N MET A 1 45.25 -40.84 20.01
CA MET A 1 44.93 -41.32 18.64
C MET A 1 44.07 -40.28 17.97
N ARG A 2 44.70 -39.61 16.99
CA ARG A 2 44.25 -39.14 15.66
C ARG A 2 42.83 -38.58 15.61
N SER A 3 42.64 -37.24 15.59
CA SER A 3 42.67 -36.30 14.47
C SER A 3 41.58 -36.59 13.42
N VAL A 4 40.57 -35.69 13.32
CA VAL A 4 40.09 -35.16 12.02
C VAL A 4 39.59 -33.73 12.25
N ARG A 5 40.46 -32.78 11.92
CA ARG A 5 40.12 -31.43 11.46
C ARG A 5 39.89 -31.51 9.97
N GLN A 6 38.84 -30.95 9.48
CA GLN A 6 38.72 -30.34 8.12
C GLN A 6 37.22 -30.13 7.84
N ARG A 7 36.75 -29.02 7.53
CA ARG A 7 36.78 -27.94 6.57
C ARG A 7 35.39 -27.33 6.56
N ARG A 8 35.26 -26.14 7.03
CA ARG A 8 34.13 -25.26 6.67
C ARG A 8 34.73 -23.92 6.24
N THR A 9 35.09 -23.86 4.96
CA THR A 9 35.29 -22.59 4.23
C THR A 9 34.78 -22.81 2.82
N ALA A 10 34.15 -21.82 2.28
CA ALA A 10 33.62 -21.70 0.92
C ALA A 10 32.09 -21.92 0.83
N THR A 11 31.36 -20.82 0.89
CA THR A 11 30.40 -20.42 -0.16
C THR A 11 29.84 -19.05 0.18
N VAL A 12 30.62 -18.00 -0.03
CA VAL A 12 30.13 -16.63 -0.17
C VAL A 12 30.86 -16.07 -1.41
N ALA A 13 30.35 -16.38 -2.58
CA ALA A 13 30.69 -15.68 -3.83
C ALA A 13 29.86 -16.26 -4.97
N ALA A 14 28.60 -15.84 -5.11
CA ALA A 14 27.86 -16.02 -6.37
C ALA A 14 26.58 -15.16 -6.35
N LEU A 15 26.74 -13.83 -6.41
CA LEU A 15 25.59 -12.92 -6.67
C LEU A 15 26.11 -11.57 -7.20
N LEU A 16 26.99 -11.63 -8.20
CA LEU A 16 27.43 -10.44 -8.93
C LEU A 16 27.86 -10.83 -10.34
N ALA A 17 26.89 -11.11 -11.22
CA ALA A 17 27.08 -11.05 -12.66
C ALA A 17 25.76 -11.42 -13.36
N VAL A 18 24.91 -10.48 -13.69
CA VAL A 18 24.05 -10.47 -14.88
C VAL A 18 23.51 -9.05 -15.05
N VAL A 19 24.32 -8.16 -15.59
CA VAL A 19 23.87 -6.97 -16.31
C VAL A 19 24.89 -6.71 -17.41
N ALA A 20 24.75 -7.38 -18.53
CA ALA A 20 25.28 -6.97 -19.83
C ALA A 20 24.98 -8.08 -20.84
N LEU A 21 23.92 -7.90 -21.63
CA LEU A 21 23.78 -8.53 -22.95
C LEU A 21 22.42 -8.12 -23.56
N VAL A 22 22.37 -6.92 -24.10
CA VAL A 22 21.46 -6.59 -25.23
C VAL A 22 22.15 -5.49 -26.04
N ALA A 23 23.01 -5.91 -26.95
CA ALA A 23 23.34 -5.13 -28.13
C ALA A 23 24.11 -6.01 -29.10
N ALA A 24 23.42 -6.61 -30.07
CA ALA A 24 23.91 -6.86 -31.43
C ALA A 24 22.96 -7.83 -32.13
N GLY A 25 22.33 -7.36 -33.20
CA GLY A 25 21.50 -8.17 -34.09
C GLY A 25 20.87 -7.32 -35.18
N CYS A 26 21.69 -6.62 -35.99
CA CYS A 26 21.25 -6.13 -37.29
C CYS A 26 21.54 -7.20 -38.35
N GLY A 27 20.51 -7.69 -39.04
CA GLY A 27 20.63 -8.54 -40.22
C GLY A 27 19.26 -8.71 -40.85
N GLY A 28 19.01 -8.02 -41.99
CA GLY A 28 17.71 -7.89 -42.62
C GLY A 28 17.16 -9.15 -43.28
N SER A 29 15.86 -9.18 -43.42
CA SER A 29 15.11 -9.72 -44.58
C SER A 29 13.68 -9.20 -44.50
N ASP A 30 13.24 -8.57 -45.58
CA ASP A 30 11.88 -8.13 -45.79
C ASP A 30 10.89 -9.28 -45.67
N ASN A 31 9.95 -9.16 -44.75
CA ASN A 31 8.65 -9.77 -44.88
C ASN A 31 7.62 -8.90 -44.12
N SER A 32 6.62 -8.44 -44.85
CA SER A 32 5.50 -7.66 -44.37
C SER A 32 4.70 -8.48 -43.34
N GLY A 33 5.06 -8.33 -42.07
CA GLY A 33 4.33 -8.82 -40.92
C GLY A 33 4.34 -7.71 -39.89
N ASP A 34 3.22 -7.38 -39.32
CA ASP A 34 2.99 -6.36 -38.32
C ASP A 34 4.16 -6.24 -37.36
N LYS A 35 4.92 -5.15 -37.48
CA LYS A 35 5.89 -4.77 -36.46
C LYS A 35 5.10 -4.49 -35.19
N ALA A 36 5.23 -5.34 -34.20
CA ALA A 36 4.87 -5.06 -32.84
C ALA A 36 5.64 -3.79 -32.40
N THR A 37 5.07 -2.62 -32.68
CA THR A 37 5.49 -1.34 -32.15
C THR A 37 5.18 -1.37 -30.66
N GLY A 38 6.20 -1.19 -29.86
CA GLY A 38 6.29 -1.39 -28.40
C GLY A 38 5.05 -1.07 -27.60
N GLY A 39 4.54 -2.04 -27.01
CA GLY A 39 3.82 -2.38 -25.79
C GLY A 39 3.04 -1.37 -24.97
N GLN A 40 2.94 -0.10 -25.32
CA GLN A 40 2.25 0.93 -24.51
C GLN A 40 0.98 1.50 -25.14
N ASP A 41 0.60 1.06 -26.33
CA ASP A 41 -0.62 1.52 -26.99
C ASP A 41 -1.86 0.76 -26.47
N ALA A 42 -2.88 1.52 -26.07
CA ALA A 42 -4.15 0.96 -25.65
C ALA A 42 -4.93 0.47 -26.88
N PRO A 43 -5.33 -0.82 -26.98
CA PRO A 43 -6.19 -1.30 -28.03
C PRO A 43 -7.62 -0.73 -27.93
N GLY A 44 -8.30 -0.57 -29.06
CA GLY A 44 -9.71 -0.17 -29.12
C GLY A 44 -10.66 -1.27 -28.70
N ALA A 45 -11.95 -0.93 -28.55
CA ALA A 45 -12.99 -1.88 -28.18
C ALA A 45 -13.13 -3.04 -29.21
N ASP A 46 -12.85 -2.77 -30.46
CA ASP A 46 -12.90 -3.72 -31.59
C ASP A 46 -11.87 -4.88 -31.45
N ALA A 47 -10.89 -4.75 -30.54
CA ALA A 47 -9.94 -5.83 -30.28
C ALA A 47 -10.62 -7.09 -29.73
N LEU A 48 -11.70 -6.95 -28.94
CA LEU A 48 -12.49 -8.08 -28.45
C LEU A 48 -13.36 -8.73 -29.53
N ASP A 49 -13.82 -7.95 -30.50
CA ASP A 49 -14.64 -8.48 -31.61
C ASP A 49 -13.81 -9.37 -32.56
N LYS A 50 -12.50 -9.17 -32.58
CA LYS A 50 -11.53 -9.96 -33.36
C LYS A 50 -11.07 -11.23 -32.64
N ALA A 51 -11.37 -11.36 -31.35
CA ALA A 51 -10.97 -12.53 -30.58
C ALA A 51 -11.83 -13.75 -30.93
N THR A 52 -11.19 -14.92 -31.00
CA THR A 52 -11.86 -16.19 -31.17
C THR A 52 -12.04 -16.87 -29.82
N GLY A 53 -13.30 -17.04 -29.38
CA GLY A 53 -13.62 -17.68 -28.10
C GLY A 53 -13.50 -16.72 -26.90
N VAL A 54 -13.39 -17.30 -25.70
CA VAL A 54 -13.33 -16.55 -24.45
C VAL A 54 -11.93 -15.98 -24.25
N THR A 55 -11.82 -14.66 -24.08
CA THR A 55 -10.54 -13.99 -23.76
C THR A 55 -10.25 -14.20 -22.25
N LYS A 56 -9.11 -14.78 -21.94
CA LYS A 56 -8.70 -15.05 -20.57
C LYS A 56 -7.80 -13.92 -20.03
N VAL A 57 -8.03 -13.54 -18.78
CA VAL A 57 -7.30 -12.50 -18.04
C VAL A 57 -6.81 -13.10 -16.72
N THR A 58 -5.52 -13.03 -16.47
CA THR A 58 -4.93 -13.43 -15.18
C THR A 58 -4.75 -12.19 -14.30
N PHE A 59 -5.36 -12.18 -13.14
CA PHE A 59 -5.28 -11.08 -12.17
C PHE A 59 -4.48 -11.50 -10.93
N TRP A 60 -3.30 -10.92 -10.73
CA TRP A 60 -2.49 -11.12 -9.52
C TRP A 60 -2.81 -10.09 -8.45
N HIS A 61 -3.04 -10.56 -7.21
CA HIS A 61 -3.39 -9.70 -6.08
C HIS A 61 -2.76 -10.12 -4.76
N GLY A 62 -2.68 -9.19 -3.80
CA GLY A 62 -2.15 -9.39 -2.45
C GLY A 62 -3.21 -9.43 -1.35
N MET A 63 -4.49 -9.69 -1.68
CA MET A 63 -5.60 -9.63 -0.73
C MET A 63 -5.88 -10.98 -0.09
N LYS A 64 -6.05 -11.00 1.26
CA LYS A 64 -6.37 -12.20 2.07
C LYS A 64 -7.54 -11.94 3.02
N GLY A 65 -8.08 -12.99 3.66
CA GLY A 65 -9.20 -12.88 4.60
C GLY A 65 -10.42 -12.21 3.98
N ALA A 66 -11.06 -11.29 4.70
CA ALA A 66 -12.25 -10.59 4.21
C ALA A 66 -11.99 -9.83 2.89
N ASN A 67 -10.77 -9.29 2.71
CA ASN A 67 -10.40 -8.60 1.48
C ASN A 67 -10.22 -9.58 0.30
N GLY A 68 -9.71 -10.79 0.56
CA GLY A 68 -9.65 -11.87 -0.44
C GLY A 68 -11.04 -12.32 -0.87
N GLU A 69 -11.95 -12.54 0.09
CA GLU A 69 -13.34 -12.86 -0.20
C GLU A 69 -14.04 -11.77 -1.04
N ALA A 70 -13.67 -10.50 -0.84
CA ALA A 70 -14.20 -9.40 -1.64
C ALA A 70 -13.66 -9.44 -3.08
N VAL A 71 -12.37 -9.82 -3.29
CA VAL A 71 -11.80 -10.06 -4.63
C VAL A 71 -12.53 -11.20 -5.33
N ASP A 72 -12.78 -12.32 -4.64
CA ASP A 72 -13.50 -13.47 -5.21
C ASP A 72 -14.91 -13.08 -5.69
N LYS A 73 -15.62 -12.28 -4.88
CA LYS A 73 -16.95 -11.75 -5.24
C LYS A 73 -16.90 -10.82 -6.46
N LEU A 74 -15.92 -9.92 -6.51
CA LEU A 74 -15.71 -8.99 -7.63
C LEU A 74 -15.47 -9.77 -8.93
N VAL A 75 -14.54 -10.72 -8.91
CA VAL A 75 -14.20 -11.54 -10.08
C VAL A 75 -15.39 -12.40 -10.52
N LYS A 76 -16.11 -13.00 -9.58
CA LYS A 76 -17.34 -13.77 -9.88
C LYS A 76 -18.41 -12.88 -10.55
N ALA A 77 -18.62 -11.66 -10.04
CA ALA A 77 -19.58 -10.73 -10.61
C ALA A 77 -19.18 -10.30 -12.04
N PHE A 78 -17.90 -10.02 -12.27
CA PHE A 78 -17.38 -9.70 -13.60
C PHE A 78 -17.57 -10.86 -14.58
N ASN A 79 -17.15 -12.06 -14.20
CA ASN A 79 -17.24 -13.25 -15.04
C ASN A 79 -18.71 -13.60 -15.38
N THR A 80 -19.64 -13.37 -14.44
CA THR A 80 -21.07 -13.56 -14.69
C THR A 80 -21.60 -12.56 -15.72
N ALA A 81 -21.21 -11.28 -15.60
CA ALA A 81 -21.63 -10.22 -16.53
C ALA A 81 -21.01 -10.37 -17.93
N ASN A 82 -19.88 -11.05 -18.05
CA ASN A 82 -19.12 -11.20 -19.30
C ASN A 82 -19.07 -12.67 -19.78
N ALA A 83 -20.01 -13.50 -19.35
CA ALA A 83 -20.03 -14.92 -19.68
C ALA A 83 -19.94 -15.17 -21.19
N GLY A 84 -19.05 -16.09 -21.58
CA GLY A 84 -18.79 -16.41 -22.98
C GLY A 84 -17.92 -15.43 -23.76
N LYS A 85 -17.51 -14.30 -23.14
CA LYS A 85 -16.65 -13.28 -23.79
C LYS A 85 -15.31 -13.10 -23.08
N ILE A 86 -15.32 -12.85 -21.78
CA ILE A 86 -14.14 -12.62 -20.96
C ILE A 86 -14.22 -13.47 -19.69
N GLU A 87 -13.09 -14.07 -19.30
CA GLU A 87 -12.96 -14.82 -18.06
C GLU A 87 -11.71 -14.33 -17.30
N VAL A 88 -11.92 -13.81 -16.10
CA VAL A 88 -10.84 -13.40 -15.18
C VAL A 88 -10.55 -14.51 -14.18
N THR A 89 -9.28 -14.84 -14.00
CA THR A 89 -8.81 -15.73 -12.93
C THR A 89 -7.98 -14.92 -11.94
N ALA A 90 -8.46 -14.76 -10.71
CA ALA A 90 -7.70 -14.15 -9.63
C ALA A 90 -6.69 -15.12 -9.03
N VAL A 91 -5.46 -14.66 -8.80
CA VAL A 91 -4.37 -15.47 -8.23
C VAL A 91 -3.72 -14.70 -7.09
N TYR A 92 -3.91 -15.19 -5.87
CA TYR A 92 -3.27 -14.64 -4.67
C TYR A 92 -1.76 -14.88 -4.71
N GLN A 93 -0.97 -13.81 -4.56
CA GLN A 93 0.49 -13.84 -4.68
C GLN A 93 1.24 -13.70 -3.35
N GLY A 94 0.57 -13.66 -2.23
CA GLY A 94 1.15 -13.29 -0.93
C GLY A 94 0.78 -11.85 -0.58
N ASP A 95 1.55 -11.22 0.29
CA ASP A 95 1.37 -9.79 0.59
C ASP A 95 1.87 -8.88 -0.55
N TYR A 96 1.86 -7.56 -0.32
CA TYR A 96 2.29 -6.60 -1.34
C TYR A 96 3.77 -6.75 -1.73
N ASP A 97 4.66 -7.05 -0.75
CA ASP A 97 6.08 -7.24 -1.01
C ASP A 97 6.34 -8.52 -1.80
N ASP A 98 5.60 -9.59 -1.49
CA ASP A 98 5.61 -10.83 -2.25
C ASP A 98 5.12 -10.59 -3.68
N THR A 99 4.00 -9.88 -3.84
CA THR A 99 3.39 -9.61 -5.14
C THR A 99 4.34 -8.84 -6.06
N ILE A 100 4.93 -7.72 -5.59
CA ILE A 100 5.87 -6.95 -6.43
C ILE A 100 7.16 -7.72 -6.73
N THR A 101 7.62 -8.56 -5.79
CA THR A 101 8.83 -9.38 -5.97
C THR A 101 8.60 -10.44 -7.03
N LYS A 102 7.46 -11.14 -6.99
CA LYS A 102 7.07 -12.11 -8.01
C LYS A 102 6.82 -11.45 -9.35
N TYR A 103 6.20 -10.26 -9.36
CA TYR A 103 6.01 -9.49 -10.59
C TYR A 103 7.35 -9.13 -11.24
N LYS A 104 8.33 -8.62 -10.48
CA LYS A 104 9.68 -8.35 -11.00
C LYS A 104 10.32 -9.59 -11.63
N THR A 105 10.13 -10.74 -11.01
CA THR A 105 10.63 -12.01 -11.53
C THR A 105 9.90 -12.42 -12.83
N SER A 106 8.58 -12.25 -12.89
CA SER A 106 7.79 -12.57 -14.09
C SER A 106 8.15 -11.68 -15.28
N VAL A 107 8.46 -10.40 -15.04
CA VAL A 107 8.98 -9.48 -16.08
C VAL A 107 10.29 -10.02 -16.67
N GLN A 108 11.23 -10.47 -15.82
CA GLN A 108 12.51 -11.05 -16.29
C GLN A 108 12.32 -12.34 -17.10
N GLN A 109 11.26 -13.09 -16.80
CA GLN A 109 10.92 -14.35 -17.48
C GLN A 109 10.04 -14.15 -18.72
N GLY A 110 9.54 -12.93 -18.97
CA GLY A 110 8.59 -12.65 -20.05
C GLY A 110 7.24 -13.33 -19.88
N ASN A 111 6.80 -13.55 -18.63
CA ASN A 111 5.56 -14.24 -18.28
C ASN A 111 4.80 -13.45 -17.19
N THR A 112 4.36 -12.25 -17.53
CA THR A 112 3.62 -11.37 -16.64
C THR A 112 2.12 -11.72 -16.61
N PRO A 113 1.38 -11.39 -15.52
CA PRO A 113 -0.07 -11.48 -15.52
C PRO A 113 -0.68 -10.39 -16.41
N SER A 114 -1.92 -10.57 -16.86
CA SER A 114 -2.64 -9.56 -17.65
C SER A 114 -2.96 -8.30 -16.84
N VAL A 115 -3.28 -8.48 -15.54
CA VAL A 115 -3.53 -7.41 -14.57
C VAL A 115 -2.81 -7.73 -13.28
N VAL A 116 -2.17 -6.72 -12.68
CA VAL A 116 -1.52 -6.87 -11.38
C VAL A 116 -1.93 -5.75 -10.42
N GLN A 117 -2.22 -6.12 -9.18
CA GLN A 117 -2.42 -5.18 -8.08
C GLN A 117 -1.06 -4.86 -7.45
N ILE A 118 -0.63 -3.62 -7.57
CA ILE A 118 0.63 -3.14 -6.97
C ILE A 118 0.31 -2.03 -5.97
N TYR A 119 0.91 -2.14 -4.77
CA TYR A 119 0.75 -1.13 -3.73
C TYR A 119 1.38 0.22 -4.11
N ASP A 120 0.97 1.26 -3.41
CA ASP A 120 1.28 2.67 -3.63
C ASP A 120 2.77 2.93 -3.92
N ILE A 121 3.67 2.39 -3.11
CA ILE A 121 5.13 2.61 -3.24
C ILE A 121 5.81 1.85 -4.38
N GLY A 122 5.08 0.98 -5.07
CA GLY A 122 5.57 0.30 -6.27
C GLY A 122 5.44 1.14 -7.55
N SER A 123 4.68 2.24 -7.52
CA SER A 123 4.27 2.99 -8.73
C SER A 123 5.44 3.46 -9.59
N ARG A 124 6.51 4.00 -8.99
CA ARG A 124 7.66 4.46 -9.78
C ARG A 124 8.35 3.33 -10.54
N PHE A 125 8.57 2.20 -9.86
CA PHE A 125 9.11 1.00 -10.52
C PHE A 125 8.23 0.55 -11.70
N MET A 126 6.90 0.51 -11.51
CA MET A 126 5.97 0.08 -12.56
C MET A 126 6.06 0.98 -13.80
N ILE A 127 6.10 2.29 -13.62
CA ILE A 127 6.24 3.27 -14.72
C ILE A 127 7.57 3.09 -15.45
N ASP A 128 8.67 3.04 -14.70
CA ASP A 128 10.02 2.96 -15.28
C ASP A 128 10.30 1.60 -15.94
N SER A 129 9.58 0.54 -15.53
CA SER A 129 9.69 -0.79 -16.14
C SER A 129 9.20 -0.82 -17.60
N LYS A 130 8.34 0.12 -17.98
CA LYS A 130 7.68 0.19 -19.31
C LYS A 130 6.93 -1.10 -19.69
N GLN A 131 6.51 -1.88 -18.69
CA GLN A 131 5.78 -3.13 -18.89
C GLN A 131 4.26 -2.94 -18.95
N THR A 132 3.75 -1.77 -18.62
CA THR A 132 2.32 -1.54 -18.48
C THR A 132 1.79 -0.52 -19.46
N VAL A 133 0.52 -0.67 -19.84
CA VAL A 133 -0.23 0.32 -20.63
C VAL A 133 -0.91 1.28 -19.65
N PRO A 134 -0.63 2.59 -19.71
CA PRO A 134 -1.29 3.56 -18.85
C PRO A 134 -2.82 3.51 -18.98
N VAL A 135 -3.54 3.47 -17.87
CA VAL A 135 -5.01 3.46 -17.90
C VAL A 135 -5.58 4.73 -18.53
N GLN A 136 -4.85 5.86 -18.45
CA GLN A 136 -5.19 7.08 -19.16
C GLN A 136 -5.30 6.85 -20.67
N SER A 137 -4.42 6.05 -21.26
CA SER A 137 -4.44 5.76 -22.71
C SER A 137 -5.69 4.99 -23.13
N PHE A 138 -6.19 4.09 -22.31
CA PHE A 138 -7.47 3.41 -22.54
C PHE A 138 -8.66 4.37 -22.38
N ALA A 139 -8.63 5.18 -21.30
CA ALA A 139 -9.68 6.14 -21.01
C ALA A 139 -9.83 7.16 -22.16
N ASP A 140 -8.72 7.72 -22.63
CA ASP A 140 -8.71 8.68 -23.75
C ASP A 140 -9.26 8.05 -25.03
N LYS A 141 -8.90 6.80 -25.31
CA LYS A 141 -9.36 6.08 -26.51
C LYS A 141 -10.85 5.77 -26.48
N ASP A 142 -11.39 5.48 -25.29
CA ASP A 142 -12.81 5.17 -25.10
C ASP A 142 -13.68 6.43 -24.88
N GLY A 143 -13.10 7.61 -24.69
CA GLY A 143 -13.81 8.77 -24.16
C GLY A 143 -14.38 8.51 -22.75
N TYR A 144 -13.71 7.64 -21.98
CA TYR A 144 -14.13 7.30 -20.61
C TYR A 144 -13.67 8.38 -19.65
N THR A 145 -14.62 8.98 -18.93
CA THR A 145 -14.28 10.02 -17.95
C THR A 145 -13.75 9.42 -16.65
N LEU A 146 -12.66 9.98 -16.14
CA LEU A 146 -12.05 9.66 -14.86
C LEU A 146 -12.48 10.62 -13.74
N ASP A 147 -13.39 11.55 -14.01
CA ASP A 147 -13.82 12.64 -13.12
C ASP A 147 -14.52 12.14 -11.85
N SER A 148 -14.98 10.89 -11.83
CA SER A 148 -15.59 10.29 -10.64
C SER A 148 -14.59 9.74 -9.63
N ILE A 149 -13.28 9.73 -9.98
CA ILE A 149 -12.23 9.36 -9.04
C ILE A 149 -12.02 10.52 -8.05
N GLU A 150 -11.97 10.19 -6.76
CA GLU A 150 -11.69 11.15 -5.69
C GLU A 150 -10.42 11.97 -6.01
N PRO A 151 -10.48 13.31 -6.01
CA PRO A 151 -9.38 14.15 -6.51
C PRO A 151 -8.02 13.91 -5.83
N ASN A 152 -8.01 13.70 -4.50
CA ASN A 152 -6.77 13.41 -3.77
C ASN A 152 -6.15 12.08 -4.18
N ILE A 153 -6.98 11.09 -4.54
CA ILE A 153 -6.56 9.78 -5.01
C ILE A 153 -6.01 9.90 -6.44
N ALA A 154 -6.75 10.57 -7.33
CA ALA A 154 -6.32 10.81 -8.71
C ALA A 154 -4.97 11.54 -8.73
N ASN A 155 -4.80 12.57 -7.90
CA ASN A 155 -3.54 13.33 -7.79
C ASN A 155 -2.37 12.44 -7.33
N TYR A 156 -2.59 11.54 -6.39
CA TYR A 156 -1.53 10.62 -5.92
C TYR A 156 -1.01 9.72 -7.04
N TYR A 157 -1.94 9.08 -7.80
CA TYR A 157 -1.59 8.12 -8.85
C TYR A 157 -1.30 8.76 -10.21
N SER A 158 -1.52 10.07 -10.36
CA SER A 158 -1.10 10.82 -11.54
C SER A 158 0.36 11.22 -11.42
N ILE A 159 1.20 10.58 -12.20
CA ILE A 159 2.64 10.80 -12.23
C ILE A 159 3.00 11.19 -13.67
N ASP A 160 3.83 12.23 -13.81
CA ASP A 160 4.20 12.80 -15.11
C ASP A 160 2.96 13.19 -15.97
N GLY A 161 1.90 13.69 -15.32
CA GLY A 161 0.67 14.17 -15.92
C GLY A 161 -0.26 13.08 -16.46
N LYS A 162 -0.03 11.80 -16.10
CA LYS A 162 -0.84 10.66 -16.55
C LYS A 162 -1.27 9.79 -15.39
N LEU A 163 -2.52 9.31 -15.43
CA LEU A 163 -2.97 8.22 -14.58
C LEU A 163 -2.46 6.90 -15.16
N ASN A 164 -1.37 6.38 -14.59
CA ASN A 164 -0.69 5.19 -15.12
C ASN A 164 -1.41 3.89 -14.73
N SER A 165 -2.06 3.86 -13.56
CA SER A 165 -2.83 2.72 -13.04
C SER A 165 -4.16 3.18 -12.51
N MET A 166 -5.16 2.30 -12.46
CA MET A 166 -6.45 2.59 -11.85
C MET A 166 -6.34 2.40 -10.33
N PRO A 167 -6.55 3.44 -9.52
CA PRO A 167 -6.73 3.26 -8.08
C PRO A 167 -7.79 2.18 -7.81
N PHE A 168 -7.60 1.37 -6.77
CA PHE A 168 -8.56 0.28 -6.50
C PHE A 168 -8.91 0.19 -5.03
N ASN A 169 -8.00 -0.30 -4.21
CA ASN A 169 -8.20 -0.47 -2.78
C ASN A 169 -7.42 0.59 -2.02
N THR A 170 -7.87 1.82 -2.14
CA THR A 170 -7.24 2.96 -1.48
C THR A 170 -7.62 3.03 -0.01
N SER A 171 -6.63 3.30 0.83
CA SER A 171 -6.77 3.34 2.28
C SER A 171 -6.15 4.59 2.89
N MET A 172 -6.52 4.86 4.14
CA MET A 172 -5.80 5.76 5.02
C MET A 172 -5.54 5.08 6.36
N PRO A 173 -4.50 5.47 7.11
CA PRO A 173 -4.32 5.01 8.45
C PRO A 173 -5.36 5.64 9.38
N LEU A 174 -5.81 4.89 10.37
CA LEU A 174 -6.74 5.33 11.41
C LEU A 174 -6.24 4.93 12.79
N LEU A 175 -6.71 5.63 13.80
CA LEU A 175 -6.65 5.18 15.18
C LEU A 175 -7.91 4.36 15.49
N TYR A 176 -7.72 3.06 15.76
CA TYR A 176 -8.76 2.16 16.24
C TYR A 176 -8.82 2.17 17.76
N ILE A 177 -10.03 2.11 18.31
CA ILE A 177 -10.28 2.25 19.74
C ILE A 177 -11.21 1.14 20.21
N ASN A 178 -10.83 0.48 21.32
CA ASN A 178 -11.71 -0.37 22.09
C ASN A 178 -12.51 0.52 23.04
N LYS A 179 -13.79 0.73 22.74
CA LYS A 179 -14.69 1.61 23.48
C LYS A 179 -14.77 1.24 24.96
N GLU A 180 -14.94 -0.04 25.26
CA GLU A 180 -15.11 -0.55 26.63
C GLU A 180 -13.86 -0.34 27.45
N ALA A 181 -12.67 -0.48 26.87
CA ALA A 181 -11.41 -0.18 27.54
C ALA A 181 -11.29 1.30 27.92
N PHE A 182 -11.73 2.22 27.03
CA PHE A 182 -11.75 3.66 27.31
C PHE A 182 -12.69 3.98 28.47
N VAL A 183 -13.94 3.51 28.41
CA VAL A 183 -14.93 3.72 29.45
C VAL A 183 -14.44 3.19 30.82
N LYS A 184 -13.87 1.98 30.84
CA LYS A 184 -13.31 1.36 32.05
C LYS A 184 -12.15 2.17 32.65
N ALA A 185 -11.36 2.84 31.83
CA ALA A 185 -10.27 3.70 32.26
C ALA A 185 -10.72 5.14 32.62
N GLY A 186 -12.02 5.45 32.54
CA GLY A 186 -12.57 6.78 32.80
C GLY A 186 -12.24 7.79 31.69
N LEU A 187 -11.97 7.33 30.47
CA LEU A 187 -11.74 8.14 29.31
C LEU A 187 -13.01 8.23 28.44
N ASP A 188 -13.23 9.40 27.83
CA ASP A 188 -14.34 9.59 26.89
C ASP A 188 -13.95 9.01 25.51
N PRO A 189 -14.60 7.94 25.03
CA PRO A 189 -14.27 7.36 23.75
C PRO A 189 -14.66 8.25 22.54
N ASN A 190 -15.45 9.31 22.75
CA ASN A 190 -15.81 10.31 21.75
C ASN A 190 -14.80 11.48 21.68
N LYS A 191 -13.81 11.48 22.56
CA LYS A 191 -12.70 12.43 22.57
C LYS A 191 -11.36 11.68 22.45
N PRO A 192 -11.11 11.05 21.30
CA PRO A 192 -9.89 10.29 21.08
C PRO A 192 -8.65 11.18 21.09
N PRO A 193 -7.48 10.66 21.43
CA PRO A 193 -6.23 11.39 21.31
C PRO A 193 -5.93 11.74 19.85
N THR A 194 -5.39 12.93 19.63
CA THR A 194 -5.19 13.54 18.31
C THR A 194 -3.72 13.67 17.91
N ASN A 195 -2.81 13.44 18.83
CA ASN A 195 -1.35 13.51 18.61
C ASN A 195 -0.61 12.49 19.48
N LEU A 196 0.70 12.30 19.22
CA LEU A 196 1.48 11.27 19.89
C LEU A 196 1.60 11.49 21.41
N ASP A 197 1.63 12.72 21.89
CA ASP A 197 1.71 13.04 23.33
C ASP A 197 0.39 12.64 24.03
N GLU A 198 -0.74 12.93 23.42
CA GLU A 198 -2.06 12.54 23.91
C GLU A 198 -2.24 11.02 23.85
N ILE A 199 -1.71 10.33 22.82
CA ILE A 199 -1.71 8.86 22.77
C ILE A 199 -0.91 8.29 23.92
N MET A 200 0.28 8.81 24.20
CA MET A 200 1.11 8.33 25.31
C MET A 200 0.39 8.55 26.65
N ALA A 201 -0.22 9.71 26.86
CA ALA A 201 -0.98 10.02 28.08
C ALA A 201 -2.19 9.08 28.25
N ALA A 202 -2.93 8.82 27.18
CA ALA A 202 -4.05 7.88 27.18
C ALA A 202 -3.57 6.43 27.41
N ALA A 203 -2.51 6.02 26.70
CA ALA A 203 -1.94 4.68 26.81
C ALA A 203 -1.48 4.35 28.24
N LYS A 204 -0.89 5.32 28.93
CA LYS A 204 -0.52 5.18 30.36
C LYS A 204 -1.74 4.83 31.23
N LYS A 205 -2.89 5.48 31.01
CA LYS A 205 -4.13 5.21 31.75
C LYS A 205 -4.80 3.90 31.36
N LEU A 206 -4.69 3.52 30.09
CA LEU A 206 -5.31 2.33 29.50
C LEU A 206 -4.49 1.05 29.76
N THR A 207 -3.21 1.17 30.11
CA THR A 207 -2.35 0.01 30.37
C THR A 207 -2.69 -0.62 31.73
N ILE A 208 -2.99 -1.92 31.71
CA ILE A 208 -3.30 -2.69 32.92
C ILE A 208 -2.18 -3.69 33.16
N LYS A 209 -1.60 -3.64 34.37
CA LYS A 209 -0.58 -4.59 34.82
C LYS A 209 -1.14 -5.44 36.00
N GLN A 210 -0.92 -6.73 35.93
CA GLN A 210 -1.29 -7.68 37.00
C GLN A 210 -0.10 -8.61 37.29
N GLY A 211 0.28 -8.72 38.54
CA GLY A 211 1.44 -9.52 38.95
C GLY A 211 2.75 -9.13 38.20
N GLY A 212 2.94 -7.84 37.93
CA GLY A 212 4.11 -7.34 37.19
C GLY A 212 4.08 -7.55 35.66
N LYS A 213 3.05 -8.20 35.13
CA LYS A 213 2.88 -8.43 33.68
C LYS A 213 1.80 -7.51 33.13
N THR A 214 2.04 -6.97 31.93
CA THR A 214 1.01 -6.21 31.19
C THR A 214 -0.02 -7.21 30.63
N VAL A 215 -1.29 -7.06 31.05
CA VAL A 215 -2.42 -7.87 30.60
C VAL A 215 -3.30 -7.12 29.59
N GLN A 216 -3.22 -5.80 29.57
CA GLN A 216 -3.78 -4.93 28.53
C GLN A 216 -2.79 -3.81 28.25
N TYR A 217 -2.43 -3.65 27.01
CA TYR A 217 -1.64 -2.52 26.51
C TYR A 217 -2.55 -1.33 26.21
N GLY A 218 -2.08 -0.13 26.52
CA GLY A 218 -2.82 1.08 26.19
C GLY A 218 -2.82 1.38 24.70
N PHE A 219 -1.75 1.01 24.01
CA PHE A 219 -1.57 1.26 22.58
C PHE A 219 -0.86 0.08 21.90
N ASN A 220 -1.04 -0.04 20.59
CA ASN A 220 -0.38 -1.04 19.76
C ASN A 220 -0.21 -0.51 18.34
N ALA A 221 0.94 -0.76 17.75
CA ALA A 221 1.22 -0.54 16.32
C ALA A 221 2.36 -1.45 15.89
N ALA A 222 2.36 -1.93 14.66
CA ALA A 222 3.52 -2.58 14.08
C ALA A 222 4.67 -1.58 13.85
N ILE A 223 5.90 -2.06 13.79
CA ILE A 223 7.04 -1.32 13.27
C ILE A 223 6.91 -1.34 11.74
N TYR A 224 6.00 -0.51 11.22
CA TYR A 224 5.65 -0.50 9.82
C TYR A 224 5.98 0.86 9.20
N GLY A 225 6.82 0.87 8.18
CA GLY A 225 7.37 2.10 7.60
C GLY A 225 6.31 3.05 7.05
N TRP A 226 5.15 2.55 6.65
CA TRP A 226 4.03 3.39 6.23
C TRP A 226 3.54 4.32 7.35
N PHE A 227 3.54 3.88 8.62
CA PHE A 227 3.17 4.77 9.74
C PHE A 227 4.20 5.87 9.97
N LEU A 228 5.49 5.58 9.75
CA LEU A 228 6.54 6.60 9.77
C LEU A 228 6.33 7.65 8.67
N GLU A 229 6.06 7.20 7.43
CA GLU A 229 5.75 8.08 6.30
C GLU A 229 4.55 8.98 6.60
N GLN A 230 3.49 8.42 7.20
CA GLN A 230 2.28 9.12 7.59
C GLN A 230 2.55 10.22 8.63
N LEU A 231 3.31 9.91 9.70
CA LEU A 231 3.65 10.87 10.74
C LEU A 231 4.55 11.98 10.23
N ILE A 232 5.50 11.67 9.33
CA ILE A 232 6.32 12.67 8.65
C ILE A 232 5.44 13.59 7.80
N ALA A 233 4.50 13.05 7.02
CA ALA A 233 3.59 13.84 6.21
C ALA A 233 2.64 14.72 7.05
N GLN A 234 2.16 14.23 8.20
CA GLN A 234 1.36 15.00 9.15
C GLN A 234 2.12 16.23 9.67
N SER A 235 3.44 16.16 9.83
CA SER A 235 4.27 17.31 10.20
C SER A 235 4.45 18.33 9.08
N GLY A 236 3.99 18.03 7.86
CA GLY A 236 4.17 18.89 6.68
C GLY A 236 5.54 18.74 6.01
N THR A 237 6.37 17.75 6.42
CA THR A 237 7.68 17.49 5.82
C THR A 237 7.62 16.37 4.77
N THR A 238 8.61 16.34 3.87
CA THR A 238 8.67 15.32 2.82
C THR A 238 9.55 14.14 3.26
N TYR A 239 9.15 12.93 2.88
CA TYR A 239 9.88 11.69 3.16
C TYR A 239 11.16 11.55 2.33
N CYS A 240 11.20 12.13 1.12
CA CYS A 240 12.37 12.20 0.26
C CYS A 240 12.52 13.60 -0.37
N ASP A 241 13.66 13.88 -0.98
CA ASP A 241 13.95 15.17 -1.63
C ASP A 241 13.18 15.34 -2.96
N ASN A 242 13.46 16.42 -3.67
CA ASN A 242 12.83 16.77 -4.95
C ASN A 242 11.29 16.73 -4.90
N GLU A 243 10.69 17.35 -3.84
CA GLU A 243 9.25 17.38 -3.61
C GLU A 243 8.62 15.97 -3.54
N ASN A 244 9.24 15.11 -2.75
CA ASN A 244 8.88 13.68 -2.68
C ASN A 244 9.06 12.94 -4.02
N GLY A 245 10.09 13.30 -4.80
CA GLY A 245 10.39 12.69 -6.08
C GLY A 245 9.42 13.05 -7.21
N ARG A 246 8.54 14.04 -6.99
CA ARG A 246 7.50 14.44 -7.97
C ARG A 246 7.97 15.52 -8.94
N LYS A 247 9.00 16.30 -8.56
CA LYS A 247 9.61 17.30 -9.43
C LYS A 247 10.76 16.74 -10.27
N ASP A 248 11.53 15.84 -9.68
CA ASP A 248 12.64 15.11 -10.30
C ASP A 248 12.87 13.83 -9.50
N LEU A 249 13.68 12.90 -10.03
CA LEU A 249 14.03 11.67 -9.31
C LEU A 249 14.57 12.00 -7.92
N ALA A 250 13.99 11.40 -6.88
CA ALA A 250 14.51 11.54 -5.54
C ALA A 250 15.92 10.96 -5.43
N THR A 251 16.81 11.65 -4.74
CA THR A 251 18.23 11.27 -4.60
C THR A 251 18.58 10.84 -3.18
N LYS A 252 17.73 11.13 -2.20
CA LYS A 252 17.89 10.74 -0.80
C LYS A 252 16.54 10.66 -0.10
N VAL A 253 16.52 9.93 1.00
CA VAL A 253 15.42 9.94 1.98
C VAL A 253 15.70 10.96 3.07
N ASN A 254 14.66 11.43 3.76
CA ASN A 254 14.72 12.43 4.83
C ASN A 254 14.23 11.88 6.18
N PHE A 255 13.97 10.58 6.29
CA PHE A 255 13.42 10.01 7.53
C PHE A 255 14.40 9.95 8.70
N ASP A 256 15.67 10.29 8.49
CA ASP A 256 16.69 10.49 9.53
C ASP A 256 16.73 11.92 10.08
N GLY A 257 15.86 12.79 9.60
CA GLY A 257 15.67 14.15 10.12
C GLY A 257 14.92 14.17 11.44
N GLU A 258 14.72 15.38 11.98
CA GLU A 258 14.09 15.64 13.28
C GLU A 258 12.82 14.85 13.52
N GLN A 259 11.90 14.82 12.53
CA GLN A 259 10.59 14.16 12.65
C GLN A 259 10.75 12.64 12.76
N GLY A 260 11.56 12.02 11.92
CA GLY A 260 11.80 10.58 11.98
C GLY A 260 12.47 10.14 13.28
N VAL A 261 13.44 10.95 13.77
CA VAL A 261 14.09 10.69 15.06
C VAL A 261 13.10 10.84 16.23
N LYS A 262 12.24 11.86 16.20
CA LYS A 262 11.17 12.05 17.19
C LYS A 262 10.22 10.85 17.23
N ILE A 263 9.82 10.35 16.06
CA ILE A 263 8.97 9.17 15.94
C ILE A 263 9.67 7.92 16.51
N ALA A 264 10.93 7.69 16.14
CA ALA A 264 11.71 6.56 16.63
C ALA A 264 11.90 6.61 18.15
N THR A 265 12.15 7.80 18.71
CA THR A 265 12.23 8.04 20.16
C THR A 265 10.91 7.72 20.86
N TRP A 266 9.80 8.15 20.26
CA TRP A 266 8.46 7.88 20.81
C TRP A 266 8.15 6.38 20.82
N TYR A 267 8.42 5.65 19.72
CA TYR A 267 8.25 4.19 19.67
C TYR A 267 9.09 3.48 20.73
N GLN A 268 10.38 3.86 20.87
CA GLN A 268 11.27 3.33 21.89
C GLN A 268 10.72 3.54 23.29
N GLN A 269 10.24 4.76 23.60
CA GLN A 269 9.71 5.11 24.90
C GLN A 269 8.41 4.34 25.22
N MET A 270 7.49 4.22 24.26
CA MET A 270 6.24 3.49 24.42
C MET A 270 6.45 2.02 24.75
N VAL A 271 7.43 1.38 24.11
CA VAL A 271 7.79 -0.02 24.40
C VAL A 271 8.50 -0.12 25.74
N LYS A 272 9.46 0.76 26.03
CA LYS A 272 10.22 0.80 27.29
C LYS A 272 9.33 0.95 28.51
N ASP A 273 8.30 1.79 28.44
CA ASP A 273 7.34 2.02 29.54
C ASP A 273 6.30 0.89 29.65
N GLY A 274 6.26 -0.01 28.68
CA GLY A 274 5.32 -1.13 28.62
C GLY A 274 3.89 -0.70 28.27
N TYR A 275 3.72 0.45 27.62
CA TYR A 275 2.43 0.92 27.12
C TYR A 275 2.08 0.31 25.76
N MET A 276 3.10 -0.12 25.01
CA MET A 276 2.98 -0.76 23.71
C MET A 276 3.78 -2.07 23.71
N PRO A 277 3.25 -3.19 23.18
CA PRO A 277 4.04 -4.40 22.94
C PRO A 277 4.98 -4.19 21.75
N ASN A 278 6.15 -4.81 21.75
CA ASN A 278 6.93 -4.94 20.53
C ASN A 278 6.39 -6.14 19.73
N THR A 279 5.57 -5.88 18.72
CA THR A 279 5.00 -6.90 17.82
C THR A 279 5.85 -7.10 16.55
N GLY A 280 7.00 -6.41 16.45
CA GLY A 280 7.82 -6.44 15.25
C GLY A 280 7.19 -5.73 14.06
N LYS A 281 7.61 -6.12 12.84
CA LYS A 281 7.26 -5.44 11.58
C LYS A 281 5.97 -5.95 10.93
N LYS A 282 5.52 -7.16 11.28
CA LYS A 282 4.34 -7.75 10.66
C LYS A 282 3.06 -7.13 11.22
N THR A 283 2.28 -6.50 10.35
CA THR A 283 0.99 -5.91 10.72
C THR A 283 0.02 -6.96 11.26
N ASP A 284 0.06 -8.19 10.77
CA ASP A 284 -0.78 -9.30 11.27
C ASP A 284 -0.60 -9.55 12.76
N ASP A 285 0.64 -9.49 13.28
CA ASP A 285 0.93 -9.70 14.70
C ASP A 285 0.35 -8.58 15.56
N ALA A 286 0.49 -7.32 15.12
CA ALA A 286 -0.14 -6.18 15.78
C ALA A 286 -1.67 -6.24 15.70
N GLN A 287 -2.23 -6.63 14.55
CA GLN A 287 -3.66 -6.84 14.38
C GLN A 287 -4.22 -7.91 15.34
N ALA A 288 -3.48 -9.01 15.55
CA ALA A 288 -3.88 -10.07 16.45
C ALA A 288 -4.03 -9.56 17.89
N VAL A 289 -3.12 -8.70 18.35
CA VAL A 289 -3.18 -8.05 19.68
C VAL A 289 -4.45 -7.21 19.83
N PHE A 290 -4.84 -6.42 18.82
CA PHE A 290 -6.07 -5.63 18.88
C PHE A 290 -7.33 -6.51 18.77
N LYS A 291 -7.37 -7.46 17.86
CA LYS A 291 -8.50 -8.41 17.66
C LYS A 291 -8.80 -9.25 18.93
N SER A 292 -7.78 -9.53 19.72
CA SER A 292 -7.96 -10.24 21.00
C SER A 292 -8.53 -9.36 22.12
N GLY A 293 -8.52 -8.02 21.96
CA GLY A 293 -8.89 -7.05 23.00
C GLY A 293 -7.77 -6.77 23.99
N THR A 294 -6.54 -7.26 23.72
CA THR A 294 -5.37 -7.03 24.59
C THR A 294 -4.74 -5.66 24.41
N SER A 295 -5.22 -4.87 23.45
CA SER A 295 -4.83 -3.46 23.28
C SER A 295 -6.08 -2.57 23.24
N ALA A 296 -5.99 -1.41 23.88
CA ALA A 296 -7.09 -0.43 23.94
C ALA A 296 -7.09 0.52 22.74
N MET A 297 -5.93 0.84 22.19
CA MET A 297 -5.75 1.65 20.97
C MET A 297 -4.84 0.91 19.98
N HIS A 298 -5.07 1.16 18.69
CA HIS A 298 -4.28 0.53 17.62
C HIS A 298 -4.21 1.43 16.38
N LEU A 299 -3.00 1.57 15.80
CA LEU A 299 -2.85 2.21 14.48
C LEU A 299 -2.89 1.14 13.40
N GLU A 300 -3.77 1.33 12.41
CA GLU A 300 -3.85 0.43 11.27
C GLU A 300 -4.58 1.08 10.08
N SER A 301 -4.46 0.45 8.92
CA SER A 301 -5.17 0.80 7.70
C SER A 301 -6.69 0.62 7.83
N THR A 302 -7.46 1.47 7.14
CA THR A 302 -8.91 1.27 6.93
C THR A 302 -9.24 -0.10 6.33
N GLY A 303 -8.35 -0.67 5.52
CA GLY A 303 -8.52 -2.01 4.94
C GLY A 303 -8.67 -3.15 5.97
N SER A 304 -8.38 -2.90 7.25
CA SER A 304 -8.55 -3.86 8.33
C SER A 304 -9.89 -3.72 9.07
N LEU A 305 -10.66 -2.66 8.80
CA LEU A 305 -11.86 -2.29 9.59
C LEU A 305 -12.92 -3.40 9.62
N ARG A 306 -13.24 -4.00 8.48
CA ARG A 306 -14.21 -5.10 8.42
C ARG A 306 -13.76 -6.29 9.26
N GLY A 307 -12.47 -6.62 9.15
CA GLY A 307 -11.86 -7.70 9.93
C GLY A 307 -11.92 -7.44 11.45
N TYR A 308 -11.73 -6.19 11.87
CA TYR A 308 -11.84 -5.82 13.28
C TYR A 308 -13.27 -5.89 13.81
N ILE A 309 -14.24 -5.35 13.08
CA ILE A 309 -15.65 -5.44 13.47
C ILE A 309 -16.08 -6.91 13.63
N ASN A 310 -15.69 -7.77 12.68
CA ASN A 310 -16.00 -9.20 12.75
C ASN A 310 -15.35 -9.88 13.97
N ALA A 311 -14.06 -9.60 14.22
CA ALA A 311 -13.31 -10.22 15.31
C ALA A 311 -13.72 -9.71 16.70
N ALA A 312 -14.16 -8.45 16.79
CA ALA A 312 -14.59 -7.83 18.05
C ALA A 312 -16.04 -8.18 18.44
N LYS A 313 -16.84 -8.75 17.53
CA LYS A 313 -18.24 -9.09 17.78
C LYS A 313 -18.42 -9.91 19.06
N GLY A 314 -19.22 -9.39 19.98
CA GLY A 314 -19.48 -10.03 21.28
C GLY A 314 -18.36 -9.86 22.32
N LYS A 315 -17.28 -9.12 22.00
CA LYS A 315 -16.16 -8.85 22.92
C LYS A 315 -16.07 -7.37 23.28
N PHE A 316 -16.02 -6.50 22.28
CA PHE A 316 -15.93 -5.05 22.46
C PHE A 316 -16.42 -4.31 21.20
N THR A 317 -16.70 -3.01 21.35
CA THR A 317 -17.11 -2.13 20.25
C THR A 317 -15.87 -1.45 19.67
N VAL A 318 -15.67 -1.61 18.36
CA VAL A 318 -14.60 -0.92 17.62
C VAL A 318 -15.08 0.47 17.25
N LEU A 319 -14.34 1.49 17.67
CA LEU A 319 -14.47 2.86 17.16
C LEU A 319 -13.25 3.22 16.31
N THR A 320 -13.39 4.24 15.49
CA THR A 320 -12.30 4.81 14.69
C THR A 320 -12.18 6.31 14.95
N ALA A 321 -10.95 6.79 14.88
CA ALA A 321 -10.63 8.21 14.92
C ALA A 321 -9.61 8.53 13.80
N PRO A 322 -9.48 9.79 13.41
CA PRO A 322 -8.44 10.20 12.47
C PRO A 322 -7.05 9.77 12.93
N PHE A 323 -6.15 9.57 11.99
CA PHE A 323 -4.75 9.27 12.27
C PHE A 323 -4.13 10.43 13.06
N PRO A 324 -3.41 10.13 14.17
CA PRO A 324 -2.87 11.18 15.03
C PRO A 324 -1.74 11.95 14.34
N LYS A 325 -1.59 13.19 14.74
CA LYS A 325 -0.47 14.04 14.35
C LYS A 325 0.78 13.68 15.15
N LEU A 326 1.96 13.99 14.64
CA LEU A 326 3.21 13.89 15.38
C LEU A 326 3.22 14.89 16.56
N SER A 327 2.67 16.10 16.32
CA SER A 327 2.53 17.17 17.30
C SER A 327 1.18 17.90 17.10
N ALA A 328 0.64 18.49 18.16
CA ALA A 328 -0.60 19.26 18.08
C ALA A 328 -0.52 20.47 17.11
N ALA A 329 0.68 21.01 16.92
CA ALA A 329 0.92 22.16 16.03
C ALA A 329 1.02 21.78 14.54
N ASP A 330 1.08 20.50 14.20
CA ASP A 330 1.25 20.05 12.83
C ASP A 330 0.05 20.41 11.94
N THR A 331 0.34 20.86 10.72
CA THR A 331 -0.67 21.32 9.76
C THR A 331 -0.72 20.48 8.49
N GLY A 332 0.12 19.46 8.37
CA GLY A 332 0.11 18.52 7.26
C GLY A 332 -1.09 17.57 7.30
N GLY A 333 -1.11 16.61 6.41
CA GLY A 333 -2.15 15.59 6.32
C GLY A 333 -1.57 14.22 5.99
N PRO A 334 -2.32 13.15 6.26
CA PRO A 334 -1.87 11.79 5.96
C PRO A 334 -1.82 11.55 4.44
N ILE A 335 -0.98 10.60 4.06
CA ILE A 335 -0.84 10.11 2.70
C ILE A 335 -1.88 8.98 2.48
N ILE A 336 -2.45 8.87 1.29
CA ILE A 336 -3.20 7.66 0.94
C ILE A 336 -2.24 6.46 0.88
N GLY A 337 -2.79 5.28 1.08
CA GLY A 337 -2.10 4.02 0.88
C GLY A 337 -2.97 3.05 0.08
N GLY A 338 -2.61 1.78 0.14
CA GLY A 338 -3.32 0.73 -0.57
C GLY A 338 -2.68 0.40 -1.91
N ALA A 339 -3.48 0.12 -2.94
CA ALA A 339 -2.95 -0.34 -4.20
C ALA A 339 -3.81 0.10 -5.40
N SER A 340 -3.21 -0.02 -6.58
CA SER A 340 -3.84 0.23 -7.87
C SER A 340 -3.70 -0.97 -8.80
N LEU A 341 -4.55 -1.03 -9.82
CA LEU A 341 -4.54 -2.06 -10.87
C LEU A 341 -3.74 -1.57 -12.08
N TRP A 342 -2.81 -2.40 -12.51
CA TRP A 342 -1.94 -2.15 -13.67
C TRP A 342 -2.27 -3.15 -14.76
N VAL A 343 -2.41 -2.67 -15.99
CA VAL A 343 -2.62 -3.51 -17.18
C VAL A 343 -1.29 -3.75 -17.86
N ASP A 344 -0.87 -5.00 -17.96
CA ASP A 344 0.37 -5.34 -18.64
C ASP A 344 0.23 -5.26 -20.19
N GLY A 345 1.33 -4.89 -20.85
CA GLY A 345 1.39 -4.64 -22.28
C GLY A 345 2.18 -5.68 -23.06
N PRO A 346 3.52 -5.75 -22.88
CA PRO A 346 4.36 -6.68 -23.62
C PRO A 346 3.98 -8.14 -23.39
N GLY A 347 3.93 -8.92 -24.49
CA GLY A 347 3.58 -10.34 -24.42
C GLY A 347 2.09 -10.66 -24.37
N HIS A 348 1.22 -9.66 -24.18
CA HIS A 348 -0.24 -9.81 -24.15
C HIS A 348 -0.87 -9.35 -25.47
N SER A 349 -1.84 -10.10 -25.96
CA SER A 349 -2.57 -9.75 -27.17
C SER A 349 -3.45 -8.49 -26.95
N ASP A 350 -3.83 -7.83 -28.04
CA ASP A 350 -4.71 -6.67 -27.96
C ASP A 350 -6.07 -7.00 -27.34
N ALA A 351 -6.60 -8.19 -27.64
CA ALA A 351 -7.83 -8.67 -27.00
C ALA A 351 -7.66 -8.84 -25.49
N GLU A 352 -6.53 -9.38 -25.02
CA GLU A 352 -6.24 -9.57 -23.62
C GLU A 352 -6.03 -8.24 -22.88
N LYS A 353 -5.27 -7.30 -23.47
CA LYS A 353 -5.13 -5.93 -22.93
C LYS A 353 -6.48 -5.22 -22.84
N ARG A 354 -7.32 -5.38 -23.86
CA ARG A 354 -8.66 -4.81 -23.86
C ARG A 354 -9.56 -5.44 -22.79
N ALA A 355 -9.56 -6.75 -22.68
CA ALA A 355 -10.31 -7.48 -21.64
C ALA A 355 -9.86 -7.09 -20.23
N SER A 356 -8.55 -6.87 -20.04
CA SER A 356 -7.98 -6.37 -18.78
C SER A 356 -8.52 -4.99 -18.44
N TRP A 357 -8.61 -4.09 -19.40
CA TRP A 357 -9.22 -2.77 -19.21
C TRP A 357 -10.71 -2.85 -18.87
N GLU A 358 -11.47 -3.75 -19.50
CA GLU A 358 -12.88 -3.96 -19.14
C GLU A 358 -13.04 -4.40 -17.68
N PHE A 359 -12.16 -5.31 -17.20
CA PHE A 359 -12.13 -5.71 -15.80
C PHE A 359 -11.78 -4.54 -14.86
N VAL A 360 -10.78 -3.74 -15.21
CA VAL A 360 -10.35 -2.56 -14.43
C VAL A 360 -11.47 -1.52 -14.35
N LYS A 361 -12.16 -1.23 -15.46
CA LYS A 361 -13.35 -0.34 -15.47
C LYS A 361 -14.46 -0.87 -14.57
N PHE A 362 -14.76 -2.17 -14.67
CA PHE A 362 -15.78 -2.81 -13.83
C PHE A 362 -15.43 -2.68 -12.36
N ALA A 363 -14.18 -2.99 -11.96
CA ALA A 363 -13.73 -2.91 -10.59
C ALA A 363 -13.80 -1.48 -10.00
N SER A 364 -13.71 -0.44 -10.84
CA SER A 364 -13.81 0.98 -10.45
C SER A 364 -15.21 1.58 -10.59
N SER A 365 -16.21 0.80 -11.02
CA SER A 365 -17.60 1.27 -11.10
C SER A 365 -18.17 1.59 -9.72
N PRO A 366 -19.16 2.50 -9.61
CA PRO A 366 -19.77 2.86 -8.33
C PRO A 366 -20.28 1.64 -7.54
N GLU A 367 -20.95 0.71 -8.22
CA GLU A 367 -21.55 -0.48 -7.61
C GLU A 367 -20.49 -1.41 -7.00
N GLN A 368 -19.39 -1.64 -7.74
CA GLN A 368 -18.31 -2.50 -7.26
C GLN A 368 -17.50 -1.81 -6.15
N GLN A 369 -17.32 -0.49 -6.24
CA GLN A 369 -16.64 0.27 -5.19
C GLN A 369 -17.48 0.36 -3.91
N ALA A 370 -18.81 0.46 -3.99
CA ALA A 370 -19.67 0.36 -2.81
C ALA A 370 -19.62 -1.04 -2.17
N ALA A 371 -19.64 -2.11 -2.98
CA ALA A 371 -19.49 -3.47 -2.49
C ALA A 371 -18.10 -3.70 -1.86
N TRP A 372 -17.06 -3.13 -2.45
CA TRP A 372 -15.70 -3.16 -1.92
C TRP A 372 -15.58 -2.43 -0.58
N HIS A 373 -16.11 -1.20 -0.48
CA HIS A 373 -16.14 -0.41 0.75
C HIS A 373 -16.80 -1.18 1.90
N THR A 374 -18.03 -1.61 1.69
CA THR A 374 -18.81 -2.31 2.71
C THR A 374 -18.24 -3.69 3.07
N GLY A 375 -17.57 -4.35 2.13
CA GLY A 375 -16.97 -5.68 2.30
C GLY A 375 -15.62 -5.67 3.02
N THR A 376 -14.86 -4.56 2.94
CA THR A 376 -13.47 -4.50 3.38
C THR A 376 -13.18 -3.42 4.43
N GLY A 377 -13.65 -2.19 4.20
CA GLY A 377 -13.31 -0.98 4.95
C GLY A 377 -12.37 -0.06 4.18
N TYR A 378 -11.79 -0.48 3.07
CA TYR A 378 -11.21 0.47 2.11
C TYR A 378 -12.30 1.44 1.67
N PHE A 379 -11.99 2.72 1.54
CA PHE A 379 -12.99 3.68 1.05
C PHE A 379 -13.07 3.65 -0.49
N PRO A 380 -14.24 4.01 -1.07
CA PRO A 380 -14.41 3.97 -2.51
C PRO A 380 -13.49 4.97 -3.22
N ILE A 381 -12.87 4.55 -4.31
CA ILE A 381 -12.15 5.48 -5.20
C ILE A 381 -13.10 6.30 -6.07
N ASN A 382 -14.31 5.79 -6.29
CA ASN A 382 -15.36 6.45 -7.06
C ASN A 382 -16.37 7.10 -6.11
N SER A 383 -16.40 8.44 -6.12
CA SER A 383 -17.24 9.24 -5.21
C SER A 383 -18.73 8.91 -5.30
N LYS A 384 -19.21 8.48 -6.48
CA LYS A 384 -20.62 8.10 -6.69
C LYS A 384 -21.03 6.85 -5.91
N ALA A 385 -20.07 6.03 -5.49
CA ALA A 385 -20.36 4.83 -4.69
C ALA A 385 -21.01 5.18 -3.35
N LEU A 386 -20.60 6.30 -2.73
CA LEU A 386 -21.14 6.78 -1.45
C LEU A 386 -22.62 7.20 -1.54
N ASP A 387 -23.11 7.45 -2.75
CA ASP A 387 -24.50 7.84 -2.98
C ASP A 387 -25.45 6.67 -3.14
N LEU A 388 -24.91 5.46 -3.33
CA LEU A 388 -25.73 4.26 -3.52
C LEU A 388 -26.47 3.89 -2.24
N PRO A 389 -27.75 3.46 -2.34
CA PRO A 389 -28.56 3.09 -1.17
C PRO A 389 -27.92 2.03 -0.28
N ALA A 390 -27.21 1.06 -0.87
CA ALA A 390 -26.54 -0.01 -0.13
C ALA A 390 -25.39 0.54 0.74
N ASP A 391 -24.59 1.47 0.22
CA ASP A 391 -23.50 2.10 0.96
C ASP A 391 -24.04 3.02 2.07
N LYS A 392 -25.03 3.85 1.75
CA LYS A 392 -25.72 4.72 2.74
C LYS A 392 -26.32 3.94 3.90
N ALA A 393 -26.97 2.82 3.62
CA ALA A 393 -27.52 1.96 4.66
C ALA A 393 -26.42 1.33 5.53
N TRP A 394 -25.29 0.94 4.90
CA TRP A 394 -24.15 0.39 5.61
C TRP A 394 -23.50 1.39 6.55
N VAL A 395 -23.17 2.59 6.08
CA VAL A 395 -22.51 3.61 6.90
C VAL A 395 -23.44 4.16 8.01
N ALA A 396 -24.75 4.14 7.81
CA ALA A 396 -25.71 4.44 8.85
C ALA A 396 -25.66 3.44 10.02
N GLN A 397 -25.41 2.16 9.72
CA GLN A 397 -25.24 1.11 10.73
C GLN A 397 -23.84 1.08 11.32
N TYR A 398 -22.82 1.41 10.51
CA TYR A 398 -21.40 1.34 10.85
C TYR A 398 -20.69 2.67 10.53
N PRO A 399 -20.93 3.73 11.33
CA PRO A 399 -20.38 5.05 11.05
C PRO A 399 -18.83 5.10 11.02
N GLN A 400 -18.17 4.09 11.57
CA GLN A 400 -16.70 3.94 11.52
C GLN A 400 -16.15 3.95 10.10
N PHE A 401 -16.95 3.55 9.10
CA PHE A 401 -16.55 3.53 7.69
C PHE A 401 -16.42 4.93 7.08
N THR A 402 -16.96 5.97 7.71
CA THR A 402 -16.87 7.35 7.21
C THR A 402 -15.63 8.09 7.68
N THR A 403 -14.94 7.62 8.73
CA THR A 403 -13.82 8.36 9.34
C THR A 403 -12.68 8.62 8.34
N ALA A 404 -12.30 7.63 7.55
CA ALA A 404 -11.25 7.79 6.56
C ALA A 404 -11.66 8.71 5.40
N ILE A 405 -12.91 8.66 4.97
CA ILE A 405 -13.45 9.51 3.92
C ILE A 405 -13.42 10.98 4.38
N THR A 406 -13.87 11.23 5.61
CA THR A 406 -13.77 12.55 6.22
C THR A 406 -12.32 13.03 6.34
N GLN A 407 -11.41 12.15 6.74
CA GLN A 407 -9.98 12.46 6.80
C GLN A 407 -9.40 12.78 5.42
N LEU A 408 -9.76 12.02 4.37
CA LEU A 408 -9.35 12.26 3.00
C LEU A 408 -9.79 13.65 2.52
N HIS A 409 -11.06 14.00 2.71
CA HIS A 409 -11.62 15.29 2.29
C HIS A 409 -11.05 16.48 3.07
N ASN A 410 -10.64 16.26 4.33
CA ASN A 410 -10.00 17.29 5.15
C ASN A 410 -8.49 17.43 4.87
N THR A 411 -7.89 16.49 4.16
CA THR A 411 -6.46 16.53 3.81
C THR A 411 -6.24 17.50 2.64
N LYS A 412 -5.51 18.58 2.91
CA LYS A 412 -5.11 19.52 1.85
C LYS A 412 -3.98 18.91 1.03
N PRO A 413 -4.09 18.91 -0.31
CA PRO A 413 -3.00 18.49 -1.17
C PRO A 413 -1.72 19.31 -0.91
N SER A 414 -0.60 18.62 -0.75
CA SER A 414 0.73 19.20 -0.57
C SER A 414 1.79 18.20 -1.02
N ASN A 415 3.04 18.65 -1.19
CA ASN A 415 4.14 17.72 -1.50
C ASN A 415 4.31 16.66 -0.40
N ALA A 416 4.06 17.00 0.87
CA ALA A 416 4.10 16.05 1.97
C ALA A 416 2.99 15.01 1.88
N SER A 417 1.74 15.41 1.72
CA SER A 417 0.58 14.50 1.64
C SER A 417 0.48 13.74 0.32
N SER A 418 1.24 14.15 -0.70
CA SER A 418 1.34 13.41 -1.97
C SER A 418 2.22 12.16 -1.90
N GLY A 419 2.99 11.97 -0.81
CA GLY A 419 3.87 10.80 -0.63
C GLY A 419 5.09 10.78 -1.55
N CYS A 420 6.11 10.02 -1.13
CA CYS A 420 7.35 9.87 -1.89
C CYS A 420 7.21 8.84 -3.01
N ILE A 421 7.59 9.21 -4.22
CA ILE A 421 7.72 8.33 -5.39
C ILE A 421 9.19 8.09 -5.70
N LEU A 422 9.75 7.05 -5.12
CA LEU A 422 11.14 6.65 -5.26
C LEU A 422 11.19 5.25 -5.90
N GLY A 423 12.05 5.04 -6.89
CA GLY A 423 12.11 3.77 -7.61
C GLY A 423 12.47 2.55 -6.76
N VAL A 424 13.16 2.80 -5.65
CA VAL A 424 13.51 1.80 -4.63
C VAL A 424 12.73 2.03 -3.33
N MET A 425 11.51 2.56 -3.41
CA MET A 425 10.71 2.89 -2.23
C MET A 425 10.40 1.68 -1.33
N PRO A 426 10.11 0.46 -1.84
CA PRO A 426 9.98 -0.71 -0.98
C PRO A 426 11.22 -0.97 -0.11
N GLN A 427 12.42 -0.82 -0.69
CA GLN A 427 13.67 -0.99 0.04
C GLN A 427 13.92 0.15 1.02
N ALA A 428 13.54 1.39 0.68
CA ALA A 428 13.63 2.54 1.57
C ALA A 428 12.70 2.39 2.78
N ARG A 429 11.45 1.91 2.57
CA ARG A 429 10.50 1.59 3.65
C ARG A 429 11.08 0.52 4.58
N LYS A 430 11.63 -0.55 4.01
CA LYS A 430 12.28 -1.61 4.80
C LYS A 430 13.47 -1.08 5.59
N ALA A 431 14.32 -0.23 5.02
CA ALA A 431 15.45 0.37 5.74
C ALA A 431 14.96 1.22 6.93
N ALA A 432 13.89 2.00 6.74
CA ALA A 432 13.27 2.79 7.81
C ALA A 432 12.72 1.89 8.94
N GLU A 433 12.07 0.77 8.59
CA GLU A 433 11.61 -0.22 9.55
C GLU A 433 12.76 -0.86 10.33
N ASP A 434 13.86 -1.18 9.67
CA ASP A 434 15.07 -1.72 10.30
C ASP A 434 15.68 -0.69 11.28
N GLY A 435 15.64 0.61 10.94
CA GLY A 435 16.05 1.70 11.82
C GLY A 435 15.16 1.83 13.05
N LEU A 436 13.84 1.86 12.85
CA LEU A 436 12.86 1.92 13.94
C LEU A 436 12.99 0.71 14.88
N GLU A 437 13.16 -0.50 14.34
CA GLU A 437 13.34 -1.71 15.15
C GLU A 437 14.60 -1.64 16.00
N LYS A 438 15.72 -1.18 15.45
CA LYS A 438 16.96 -0.97 16.22
C LYS A 438 16.77 0.04 17.35
N ALA A 439 16.05 1.14 17.07
CA ALA A 439 15.71 2.13 18.10
C ALA A 439 14.87 1.50 19.20
N VAL A 440 13.80 0.78 18.86
CA VAL A 440 12.93 0.06 19.83
C VAL A 440 13.72 -0.95 20.65
N LEU A 441 14.74 -1.59 20.09
CA LEU A 441 15.63 -2.54 20.79
C LEU A 441 16.75 -1.85 21.60
N GLY A 442 16.77 -0.51 21.67
CA GLY A 442 17.65 0.23 22.58
C GLY A 442 18.84 0.94 21.91
N THR A 443 18.95 0.90 20.59
CA THR A 443 19.91 1.77 19.86
C THR A 443 19.47 3.22 20.00
N ASP A 444 20.44 4.14 20.05
CA ASP A 444 20.11 5.57 19.99
C ASP A 444 19.28 5.89 18.74
N PRO A 445 18.11 6.54 18.86
CA PRO A 445 17.20 6.78 17.75
C PRO A 445 17.82 7.56 16.62
N GLN A 446 18.63 8.61 16.90
CA GLN A 446 19.31 9.38 15.86
C GLN A 446 20.26 8.48 15.06
N LYS A 447 21.09 7.73 15.76
CA LYS A 447 22.04 6.81 15.13
C LYS A 447 21.32 5.74 14.31
N ALA A 448 20.27 5.15 14.83
CA ALA A 448 19.51 4.08 14.15
C ALA A 448 18.89 4.56 12.83
N MET A 449 18.29 5.76 12.83
CA MET A 449 17.65 6.32 11.65
C MET A 449 18.70 6.84 10.63
N THR A 450 19.80 7.43 11.08
CA THR A 450 20.90 7.86 10.20
C THR A 450 21.57 6.68 9.51
N ASP A 451 21.88 5.59 10.25
CA ASP A 451 22.45 4.39 9.66
C ASP A 451 21.49 3.75 8.64
N ALA A 452 20.19 3.77 8.91
CA ALA A 452 19.15 3.27 8.01
C ALA A 452 19.09 4.10 6.71
N ALA A 453 19.08 5.43 6.80
CA ALA A 453 19.08 6.31 5.63
C ALA A 453 20.35 6.16 4.79
N ALA A 454 21.51 6.01 5.44
CA ALA A 454 22.79 5.77 4.75
C ALA A 454 22.78 4.43 3.99
N SER A 455 22.13 3.39 4.53
CA SER A 455 22.09 2.05 3.94
C SER A 455 21.36 1.97 2.61
N ILE A 456 20.36 2.83 2.37
CA ILE A 456 19.57 2.85 1.14
C ILE A 456 20.16 3.73 0.04
N LYS A 457 21.02 4.68 0.39
CA LYS A 457 21.59 5.65 -0.56
C LYS A 457 22.26 5.01 -1.80
N PRO A 458 23.07 3.94 -1.67
CA PRO A 458 23.68 3.30 -2.83
C PRO A 458 22.65 2.70 -3.80
N GLN A 459 21.52 2.18 -3.29
CA GLN A 459 20.47 1.62 -4.11
C GLN A 459 19.70 2.71 -4.87
N ILE A 460 19.45 3.87 -4.24
CA ILE A 460 18.88 5.06 -4.89
C ILE A 460 19.78 5.50 -6.04
N ASP A 461 21.08 5.65 -5.78
CA ASP A 461 22.06 6.10 -6.79
C ASP A 461 22.14 5.12 -7.97
N GLN A 462 22.15 3.83 -7.69
CA GLN A 462 22.17 2.79 -8.72
C GLN A 462 20.91 2.82 -9.58
N TYR A 463 19.73 2.91 -8.95
CA TYR A 463 18.45 3.01 -9.66
C TYR A 463 18.42 4.23 -10.57
N ASN A 464 18.76 5.41 -10.03
CA ASN A 464 18.74 6.66 -10.79
C ASN A 464 19.70 6.65 -11.99
N LYS A 465 20.84 5.96 -11.89
CA LYS A 465 21.76 5.76 -13.03
C LYS A 465 21.15 4.88 -14.12
N THR A 466 20.30 3.94 -13.76
CA THR A 466 19.66 3.00 -14.70
C THR A 466 18.56 3.69 -15.51
N VAL A 467 17.72 4.51 -14.86
CA VAL A 467 16.56 5.14 -15.52
C VAL A 467 16.89 6.45 -16.26
N LYS A 468 18.06 7.08 -15.99
CA LYS A 468 18.55 8.25 -16.74
C LYS A 468 19.21 7.90 -18.08
N LYS A 469 19.37 6.64 -18.40
CA LYS A 469 19.87 6.14 -19.68
C LYS A 469 18.72 5.85 -20.63
#